data_0cb162f81df87591c23e30d27c45aee9
#
_entry.id   0cb162f81df87591c23e30d27c45aee9
#
_cell.length_a   1.000
_cell.length_b   1.000
_cell.length_c   1.000
_cell.angle_alpha   90.00
_cell.angle_beta   90.00
_cell.angle_gamma   90.00
#
_symmetry.space_group_name_H-M   'P 1'
#
loop_
_entity.id
_entity.type
_entity.pdbx_description
1 polymer ?
#
loop_
_entity_poly.entity_id
_entity_poly.type
_entity_poly.pdbx_seq_one_letter_code
_entity_poly.pdbx_strand_id
1 'polypeptide(L)'
;MILKKRIPEGFYKLFRTKNMDAYMQFLVAIYEENNEIYTSLGLTIEECRAIISEMIAKQGIFLQEDELEEQEDRDGQLEFAGLRHSPAAIVTRLIHWGWMRKEFDDRLNQYVIGFPEYSQLYIELFEQLYHEDDSRERESILAIYSALYTYQSDKDKNNDILINAVRTCKRLGQMLSNMQDGMRAYFDELSSRKNFIGIQEVLVEEINNSDSKKYAILTTSDSFYRYKESVKELISDILSETEVRKETLLRKQQGMEPESAALRF
;
A
#
# COMPACT_ATOMS: atom_id res chain seq x y z
N MET A 1 16.40 -13.77 12.00
CA MET A 1 15.01 -13.60 12.45
C MET A 1 14.15 -14.54 11.62
N ILE A 2 13.47 -15.52 12.23
CA ILE A 2 12.73 -16.54 11.48
C ILE A 2 11.28 -16.07 11.37
N LEU A 3 10.85 -15.66 10.18
CA LEU A 3 9.45 -15.25 9.84
C LEU A 3 8.39 -16.25 10.32
N LYS A 4 8.69 -17.57 10.23
CA LYS A 4 7.83 -18.66 10.74
C LYS A 4 7.38 -18.51 12.21
N LYS A 5 8.09 -17.74 13.03
CA LYS A 5 7.71 -17.54 14.44
C LYS A 5 6.75 -16.37 14.65
N ARG A 6 6.54 -15.50 13.64
CA ARG A 6 5.67 -14.32 13.72
C ARG A 6 4.31 -14.53 13.09
N ILE A 7 4.22 -15.35 12.06
CA ILE A 7 3.00 -15.57 11.28
C ILE A 7 2.53 -17.01 11.54
N PRO A 8 1.29 -17.22 11.97
CA PRO A 8 0.74 -18.56 12.18
C PRO A 8 0.64 -19.33 10.86
N GLU A 9 0.78 -20.66 10.91
CA GLU A 9 0.72 -21.50 9.70
C GLU A 9 -0.63 -21.40 8.98
N GLY A 10 -1.71 -21.20 9.72
CA GLY A 10 -3.05 -20.99 9.18
C GLY A 10 -3.18 -19.76 8.28
N PHE A 11 -2.36 -18.76 8.47
CA PHE A 11 -2.40 -17.51 7.72
C PHE A 11 -2.31 -17.70 6.20
N TYR A 12 -1.45 -18.61 5.75
CA TYR A 12 -1.23 -18.87 4.32
C TYR A 12 -2.35 -19.67 3.65
N LYS A 13 -3.33 -20.16 4.42
CA LYS A 13 -4.47 -20.92 3.89
C LYS A 13 -5.36 -20.06 3.02
N LEU A 14 -5.50 -18.77 3.32
CA LEU A 14 -6.24 -17.82 2.52
C LEU A 14 -5.78 -17.82 1.05
N PHE A 15 -4.48 -17.90 0.78
CA PHE A 15 -3.92 -17.90 -0.57
C PHE A 15 -4.09 -19.25 -1.32
N ARG A 16 -4.68 -20.25 -0.68
CA ARG A 16 -4.87 -21.57 -1.25
C ARG A 16 -6.33 -21.89 -1.55
N THR A 17 -7.26 -21.07 -1.08
CA THR A 17 -8.69 -21.27 -1.31
C THR A 17 -9.13 -20.73 -2.67
N LYS A 18 -10.16 -21.32 -3.24
CA LYS A 18 -10.82 -20.80 -4.45
C LYS A 18 -11.49 -19.45 -4.22
N ASN A 19 -11.78 -19.12 -2.96
CA ASN A 19 -12.44 -17.89 -2.55
C ASN A 19 -11.45 -16.79 -2.12
N MET A 20 -10.16 -16.91 -2.48
CA MET A 20 -9.09 -16.02 -2.06
C MET A 20 -9.44 -14.54 -2.30
N ASP A 21 -9.89 -14.19 -3.50
CA ASP A 21 -10.21 -12.81 -3.86
C ASP A 21 -11.33 -12.23 -2.98
N ALA A 22 -12.36 -13.02 -2.72
CA ALA A 22 -13.46 -12.61 -1.86
C ALA A 22 -12.99 -12.38 -0.41
N TYR A 23 -12.16 -13.26 0.13
CA TYR A 23 -11.60 -13.09 1.48
C TYR A 23 -10.69 -11.87 1.59
N MET A 24 -9.89 -11.58 0.56
CA MET A 24 -9.06 -10.38 0.53
C MET A 24 -9.92 -9.12 0.53
N GLN A 25 -10.98 -9.08 -0.28
CA GLN A 25 -11.92 -7.94 -0.31
C GLN A 25 -12.64 -7.76 1.03
N PHE A 26 -13.07 -8.83 1.68
CA PHE A 26 -13.71 -8.76 3.01
C PHE A 26 -12.74 -8.22 4.07
N LEU A 27 -11.48 -8.64 4.02
CA LEU A 27 -10.45 -8.14 4.95
C LEU A 27 -10.19 -6.65 4.76
N VAL A 28 -10.09 -6.19 3.51
CA VAL A 28 -9.90 -4.77 3.19
C VAL A 28 -11.08 -3.96 3.73
N ALA A 29 -12.32 -4.35 3.42
CA ALA A 29 -13.50 -3.61 3.86
C ALA A 29 -13.64 -3.54 5.39
N ILE A 30 -13.37 -4.65 6.10
CA ILE A 30 -13.41 -4.64 7.57
C ILE A 30 -12.28 -3.76 8.13
N TYR A 31 -11.11 -3.75 7.50
CA TYR A 31 -9.96 -2.95 7.94
C TYR A 31 -10.19 -1.46 7.72
N GLU A 32 -10.72 -1.07 6.57
CA GLU A 32 -11.09 0.30 6.26
C GLU A 32 -12.11 0.85 7.26
N GLU A 33 -13.21 0.13 7.48
CA GLU A 33 -14.23 0.52 8.45
C GLU A 33 -13.66 0.62 9.86
N ASN A 34 -12.79 -0.31 10.26
CA ASN A 34 -12.12 -0.26 11.56
C ASN A 34 -11.23 0.97 11.73
N ASN A 35 -10.63 1.47 10.65
CA ASN A 35 -9.75 2.64 10.67
C ASN A 35 -10.52 3.95 10.55
N GLU A 36 -11.70 3.96 9.89
CA GLU A 36 -12.56 5.14 9.77
C GLU A 36 -13.26 5.50 11.10
N ILE A 37 -13.48 4.49 11.94
CA ILE A 37 -14.08 4.73 13.25
C ILE A 37 -13.05 5.36 14.19
N TYR A 38 -13.02 6.68 14.22
CA TYR A 38 -12.15 7.51 15.09
C TYR A 38 -12.26 7.21 16.59
N THR A 39 -13.20 6.43 17.02
CA THR A 39 -13.45 6.11 18.43
C THR A 39 -12.63 4.95 18.99
N SER A 40 -11.68 4.42 18.24
CA SER A 40 -10.61 3.48 18.68
C SER A 40 -11.05 2.23 19.46
N LEU A 41 -12.29 1.83 19.37
CA LEU A 41 -12.82 0.71 20.17
C LEU A 41 -12.79 -0.62 19.42
N GLY A 42 -12.44 -0.60 18.12
CA GLY A 42 -12.48 -1.79 17.25
C GLY A 42 -13.91 -2.20 16.86
N LEU A 43 -14.02 -2.97 15.79
CA LEU A 43 -15.30 -3.50 15.33
C LEU A 43 -15.70 -4.74 16.13
N THR A 44 -16.97 -4.88 16.42
CA THR A 44 -17.54 -6.11 17.00
C THR A 44 -17.64 -7.21 15.94
N ILE A 45 -17.78 -8.46 16.38
CA ILE A 45 -17.99 -9.59 15.47
C ILE A 45 -19.26 -9.40 14.63
N GLU A 46 -20.32 -8.82 15.22
CA GLU A 46 -21.60 -8.54 14.57
C GLU A 46 -21.45 -7.48 13.48
N GLU A 47 -20.69 -6.44 13.71
CA GLU A 47 -20.39 -5.41 12.71
C GLU A 47 -19.57 -6.00 11.54
N CYS A 48 -18.54 -6.80 11.82
CA CYS A 48 -17.80 -7.51 10.77
C CYS A 48 -18.71 -8.41 9.91
N ARG A 49 -19.67 -9.11 10.54
CA ARG A 49 -20.68 -9.93 9.83
C ARG A 49 -21.60 -9.08 8.96
N ALA A 50 -22.01 -7.91 9.45
CA ALA A 50 -22.84 -6.98 8.71
C ALA A 50 -22.12 -6.44 7.48
N ILE A 51 -20.84 -6.04 7.59
CA ILE A 51 -20.01 -5.58 6.49
C ILE A 51 -19.92 -6.67 5.40
N ILE A 52 -19.57 -7.90 5.78
CA ILE A 52 -19.48 -9.02 4.81
C ILE A 52 -20.84 -9.28 4.14
N SER A 53 -21.93 -9.27 4.92
CA SER A 53 -23.27 -9.48 4.39
C SER A 53 -23.65 -8.41 3.37
N GLU A 54 -23.33 -7.16 3.65
CA GLU A 54 -23.57 -6.03 2.76
C GLU A 54 -22.75 -6.14 1.47
N MET A 55 -21.48 -6.51 1.56
CA MET A 55 -20.63 -6.72 0.39
C MET A 55 -21.15 -7.83 -0.51
N ILE A 56 -21.52 -8.98 0.08
CA ILE A 56 -22.10 -10.09 -0.68
C ILE A 56 -23.37 -9.64 -1.41
N ALA A 57 -24.22 -8.86 -0.73
CA ALA A 57 -25.49 -8.39 -1.32
C ALA A 57 -25.28 -7.33 -2.40
N LYS A 58 -24.36 -6.38 -2.22
CA LYS A 58 -24.13 -5.26 -3.16
C LYS A 58 -23.28 -5.66 -4.36
N GLN A 59 -22.24 -6.46 -4.15
CA GLN A 59 -21.27 -6.79 -5.19
C GLN A 59 -21.59 -8.13 -5.88
N GLY A 60 -22.56 -8.88 -5.37
CA GLY A 60 -22.92 -10.18 -5.95
C GLY A 60 -21.80 -11.21 -5.85
N ILE A 61 -21.03 -11.17 -4.76
CA ILE A 61 -19.89 -12.09 -4.55
C ILE A 61 -20.43 -13.50 -4.35
N PHE A 62 -20.05 -14.40 -5.27
CA PHE A 62 -20.38 -15.82 -5.18
C PHE A 62 -19.20 -16.60 -4.61
N LEU A 63 -19.41 -17.21 -3.45
CA LEU A 63 -18.43 -18.09 -2.84
C LEU A 63 -18.60 -19.50 -3.40
N GLN A 64 -17.49 -20.10 -3.83
CA GLN A 64 -17.44 -21.45 -4.38
C GLN A 64 -17.22 -22.47 -3.27
N GLU A 65 -17.77 -23.67 -3.43
CA GLU A 65 -17.43 -24.80 -2.58
C GLU A 65 -15.96 -25.18 -2.75
N ASP A 66 -15.24 -25.27 -1.65
CA ASP A 66 -13.81 -25.56 -1.61
C ASP A 66 -13.53 -26.69 -0.63
N GLU A 67 -12.97 -27.80 -1.15
CA GLU A 67 -12.60 -28.96 -0.35
C GLU A 67 -11.53 -28.64 0.71
N LEU A 68 -10.65 -27.67 0.44
CA LEU A 68 -9.65 -27.22 1.40
C LEU A 68 -10.32 -26.52 2.60
N GLU A 69 -11.29 -25.64 2.33
CA GLU A 69 -12.07 -25.00 3.40
C GLU A 69 -12.85 -26.04 4.22
N GLU A 70 -13.43 -27.03 3.57
CA GLU A 70 -14.14 -28.12 4.26
C GLU A 70 -13.24 -28.96 5.14
N GLN A 71 -12.06 -29.31 4.68
CA GLN A 71 -11.09 -30.09 5.45
C GLN A 71 -10.58 -29.27 6.63
N GLU A 72 -10.28 -28.00 6.42
CA GLU A 72 -9.83 -27.07 7.46
C GLU A 72 -10.89 -26.85 8.55
N ASP A 73 -12.16 -26.72 8.13
CA ASP A 73 -13.27 -26.59 9.07
C ASP A 73 -13.40 -27.81 9.97
N ARG A 74 -13.21 -29.02 9.41
CA ARG A 74 -13.22 -30.28 10.17
C ARG A 74 -12.01 -30.38 11.11
N ASP A 75 -10.82 -30.08 10.60
CA ASP A 75 -9.57 -30.16 11.40
C ASP A 75 -9.56 -29.09 12.50
N GLY A 76 -10.15 -27.92 12.23
CA GLY A 76 -10.34 -26.82 13.19
C GLY A 76 -11.52 -27.01 14.15
N GLN A 77 -12.29 -28.11 14.01
CA GLN A 77 -13.53 -28.36 14.76
C GLN A 77 -14.54 -27.20 14.65
N LEU A 78 -14.57 -26.54 13.49
CA LEU A 78 -15.48 -25.44 13.22
C LEU A 78 -16.81 -25.98 12.70
N GLU A 79 -17.86 -25.85 13.50
CA GLU A 79 -19.21 -26.27 13.12
C GLU A 79 -19.99 -25.09 12.56
N PHE A 80 -20.29 -25.09 11.27
CA PHE A 80 -21.07 -24.04 10.61
C PHE A 80 -22.52 -24.44 10.29
N ALA A 81 -23.02 -25.51 10.87
CA ALA A 81 -24.43 -25.96 10.73
C ALA A 81 -24.98 -25.87 9.28
N GLY A 82 -24.19 -26.22 8.29
CA GLY A 82 -24.56 -26.20 6.86
C GLY A 82 -24.46 -24.82 6.17
N LEU A 83 -24.12 -23.76 6.90
CA LEU A 83 -23.99 -22.39 6.37
C LEU A 83 -22.51 -21.96 6.27
N ARG A 84 -21.70 -22.76 5.57
CA ARG A 84 -20.25 -22.56 5.48
C ARG A 84 -19.81 -21.22 4.88
N HIS A 85 -20.62 -20.67 3.99
CA HIS A 85 -20.38 -19.36 3.36
C HIS A 85 -21.20 -18.23 3.98
N SER A 86 -21.71 -18.45 5.19
CA SER A 86 -22.34 -17.37 5.94
C SER A 86 -21.32 -16.34 6.42
N PRO A 87 -21.69 -15.08 6.58
CA PRO A 87 -20.80 -14.05 7.13
C PRO A 87 -20.19 -14.46 8.48
N ALA A 88 -20.94 -15.20 9.29
CA ALA A 88 -20.47 -15.72 10.57
C ALA A 88 -19.35 -16.75 10.40
N ALA A 89 -19.50 -17.67 9.43
CA ALA A 89 -18.48 -18.68 9.12
C ALA A 89 -17.20 -18.03 8.58
N ILE A 90 -17.34 -17.04 7.70
CA ILE A 90 -16.22 -16.30 7.11
C ILE A 90 -15.41 -15.58 8.21
N VAL A 91 -16.05 -14.82 9.09
CA VAL A 91 -15.39 -14.14 10.22
C VAL A 91 -14.67 -15.12 11.12
N THR A 92 -15.34 -16.23 11.48
CA THR A 92 -14.76 -17.27 12.35
C THR A 92 -13.53 -17.91 11.70
N ARG A 93 -13.59 -18.21 10.41
CA ARG A 93 -12.49 -18.77 9.63
C ARG A 93 -11.30 -17.83 9.54
N LEU A 94 -11.53 -16.53 9.27
CA LEU A 94 -10.48 -15.51 9.23
C LEU A 94 -9.77 -15.35 10.58
N ILE A 95 -10.52 -15.47 11.69
CA ILE A 95 -9.94 -15.48 13.04
C ILE A 95 -9.12 -16.77 13.24
N HIS A 96 -9.66 -17.93 12.87
CA HIS A 96 -8.96 -19.21 13.01
C HIS A 96 -7.66 -19.27 12.20
N TRP A 97 -7.64 -18.69 10.99
CA TRP A 97 -6.45 -18.60 10.17
C TRP A 97 -5.44 -17.54 10.66
N GLY A 98 -5.83 -16.70 11.62
CA GLY A 98 -4.96 -15.71 12.23
C GLY A 98 -4.87 -14.38 11.46
N TRP A 99 -5.79 -14.14 10.52
CA TRP A 99 -5.90 -12.82 9.86
C TRP A 99 -6.47 -11.76 10.79
N MET A 100 -7.38 -12.17 11.65
CA MET A 100 -7.98 -11.35 12.68
C MET A 100 -7.80 -12.05 14.04
N ARG A 101 -7.90 -11.27 15.11
CA ARG A 101 -7.92 -11.82 16.47
C ARG A 101 -9.07 -11.20 17.25
N LYS A 102 -9.59 -12.00 18.17
CA LYS A 102 -10.65 -11.59 19.07
C LYS A 102 -10.03 -11.06 20.36
N GLU A 103 -10.29 -9.82 20.69
CA GLU A 103 -9.81 -9.15 21.89
C GLU A 103 -10.99 -8.75 22.76
N PHE A 104 -10.82 -8.83 24.07
CA PHE A 104 -11.87 -8.35 24.99
C PHE A 104 -11.58 -6.89 25.33
N ASP A 105 -12.54 -6.02 25.07
CA ASP A 105 -12.47 -4.62 25.47
C ASP A 105 -13.24 -4.41 26.77
N ASP A 106 -12.51 -4.07 27.84
CA ASP A 106 -13.07 -3.85 29.17
C ASP A 106 -14.01 -2.65 29.23
N ARG A 107 -13.87 -1.67 28.35
CA ARG A 107 -14.68 -0.44 28.32
C ARG A 107 -16.07 -0.73 27.74
N LEU A 108 -16.09 -1.53 26.67
CA LEU A 108 -17.33 -1.95 26.02
C LEU A 108 -17.94 -3.18 26.67
N ASN A 109 -17.18 -3.88 27.53
CA ASN A 109 -17.54 -5.18 28.11
C ASN A 109 -17.96 -6.20 27.03
N GLN A 110 -17.27 -6.18 25.88
CA GLN A 110 -17.54 -7.07 24.75
C GLN A 110 -16.27 -7.41 23.97
N TYR A 111 -16.38 -8.41 23.10
CA TYR A 111 -15.28 -8.77 22.23
C TYR A 111 -15.28 -7.93 20.96
N VAL A 112 -14.09 -7.40 20.64
CA VAL A 112 -13.81 -6.65 19.42
C VAL A 112 -12.80 -7.40 18.56
N ILE A 113 -12.74 -7.04 17.29
CA ILE A 113 -11.80 -7.59 16.32
C ILE A 113 -10.57 -6.69 16.24
N GLY A 114 -9.41 -7.30 16.44
CA GLY A 114 -8.12 -6.66 16.20
C GLY A 114 -7.39 -7.32 15.04
N PHE A 115 -6.47 -6.56 14.44
CA PHE A 115 -5.61 -7.04 13.36
C PHE A 115 -4.16 -7.17 13.85
N PRO A 116 -3.54 -8.36 13.81
CA PRO A 116 -2.11 -8.50 14.07
C PRO A 116 -1.27 -7.65 13.09
N GLU A 117 -0.12 -7.14 13.53
CA GLU A 117 0.77 -6.30 12.71
C GLU A 117 1.09 -6.92 11.34
N TYR A 118 1.39 -8.21 11.30
CA TYR A 118 1.65 -8.91 10.03
C TYR A 118 0.43 -8.95 9.12
N SER A 119 -0.78 -9.06 9.68
CA SER A 119 -2.02 -9.05 8.91
C SER A 119 -2.30 -7.68 8.32
N GLN A 120 -2.09 -6.60 9.10
CA GLN A 120 -2.25 -5.21 8.62
C GLN A 120 -1.39 -4.96 7.38
N LEU A 121 -0.12 -5.35 7.40
CA LEU A 121 0.79 -5.18 6.26
C LEU A 121 0.28 -5.85 4.98
N TYR A 122 -0.33 -7.04 5.08
CA TYR A 122 -0.90 -7.72 3.93
C TYR A 122 -2.22 -7.09 3.48
N ILE A 123 -3.06 -6.64 4.42
CA ILE A 123 -4.33 -5.97 4.10
C ILE A 123 -4.06 -4.64 3.41
N GLU A 124 -3.10 -3.84 3.89
CA GLU A 124 -2.65 -2.62 3.24
C GLU A 124 -2.12 -2.88 1.81
N LEU A 125 -1.45 -4.02 1.60
CA LEU A 125 -1.06 -4.45 0.26
C LEU A 125 -2.27 -4.78 -0.61
N PHE A 126 -3.28 -5.48 -0.07
CA PHE A 126 -4.52 -5.79 -0.81
C PHE A 126 -5.29 -4.52 -1.15
N GLU A 127 -5.45 -3.61 -0.20
CA GLU A 127 -6.04 -2.28 -0.41
C GLU A 127 -5.34 -1.57 -1.57
N GLN A 128 -4.00 -1.60 -1.59
CA GLN A 128 -3.21 -1.03 -2.68
C GLN A 128 -3.43 -1.68 -4.04
N LEU A 129 -3.78 -2.95 -4.07
CA LEU A 129 -4.06 -3.68 -5.31
C LEU A 129 -5.49 -3.48 -5.79
N TYR A 130 -6.45 -3.28 -4.87
CA TYR A 130 -7.86 -3.06 -5.21
C TYR A 130 -8.18 -1.60 -5.52
N HIS A 131 -7.61 -0.68 -4.74
CA HIS A 131 -7.74 0.75 -4.99
C HIS A 131 -6.54 1.21 -5.82
N GLU A 132 -6.73 1.23 -7.13
CA GLU A 132 -5.83 1.95 -8.04
C GLU A 132 -5.99 3.44 -7.77
N ASP A 133 -5.30 3.90 -6.73
CA ASP A 133 -5.37 5.30 -6.32
C ASP A 133 -4.51 6.15 -7.25
N ASP A 134 -5.18 6.81 -8.20
CA ASP A 134 -4.60 7.79 -9.11
C ASP A 134 -3.95 8.99 -8.38
N SER A 135 -4.13 9.09 -7.06
CA SER A 135 -3.62 10.21 -6.26
C SER A 135 -2.17 10.00 -5.80
N ARG A 136 -1.70 8.76 -5.69
CA ARG A 136 -0.39 8.41 -5.12
C ARG A 136 0.80 9.03 -5.84
N GLU A 137 0.70 9.12 -7.16
CA GLU A 137 1.75 9.71 -7.99
C GLU A 137 1.86 11.21 -7.72
N ARG A 138 0.73 11.90 -7.61
CA ARG A 138 0.69 13.32 -7.25
C ARG A 138 1.19 13.54 -5.83
N GLU A 139 0.74 12.71 -4.90
CA GLU A 139 1.14 12.76 -3.50
C GLU A 139 2.64 12.53 -3.33
N SER A 140 3.23 11.59 -4.10
CA SER A 140 4.67 11.33 -4.07
C SER A 140 5.48 12.56 -4.48
N ILE A 141 5.07 13.29 -5.52
CA ILE A 141 5.75 14.51 -5.97
C ILE A 141 5.59 15.64 -4.95
N LEU A 142 4.39 15.82 -4.43
CA LEU A 142 4.10 16.79 -3.39
C LEU A 142 4.87 16.48 -2.10
N ALA A 143 4.97 15.20 -1.72
CA ALA A 143 5.75 14.76 -0.56
C ALA A 143 7.25 15.05 -0.73
N ILE A 144 7.81 14.84 -1.94
CA ILE A 144 9.20 15.19 -2.24
C ILE A 144 9.40 16.70 -2.11
N TYR A 145 8.55 17.50 -2.73
CA TYR A 145 8.62 18.95 -2.66
C TYR A 145 8.52 19.45 -1.21
N SER A 146 7.53 18.97 -0.46
CA SER A 146 7.32 19.33 0.94
C SER A 146 8.50 18.95 1.83
N ALA A 147 9.09 17.77 1.61
CA ALA A 147 10.26 17.32 2.36
C ALA A 147 11.47 18.23 2.09
N LEU A 148 11.75 18.57 0.84
CA LEU A 148 12.85 19.47 0.48
C LEU A 148 12.64 20.87 1.04
N TYR A 149 11.43 21.41 0.95
CA TYR A 149 11.07 22.71 1.51
C TYR A 149 11.21 22.73 3.04
N THR A 150 10.74 21.67 3.71
CA THR A 150 10.87 21.52 5.16
C THR A 150 12.34 21.45 5.57
N TYR A 151 13.16 20.67 4.85
CA TYR A 151 14.60 20.59 5.11
C TYR A 151 15.30 21.94 4.94
N GLN A 152 14.97 22.70 3.85
CA GLN A 152 15.54 24.01 3.64
C GLN A 152 15.19 24.98 4.77
N SER A 153 13.95 24.92 5.27
CA SER A 153 13.43 25.78 6.34
C SER A 153 13.88 25.36 7.75
N ASP A 154 14.32 24.11 7.91
CA ASP A 154 14.75 23.56 9.20
C ASP A 154 16.12 24.12 9.59
N LYS A 155 16.19 24.75 10.75
CA LYS A 155 17.45 25.31 11.30
C LYS A 155 18.45 24.22 11.68
N ASP A 156 17.95 23.09 12.13
CA ASP A 156 18.77 21.95 12.61
C ASP A 156 19.20 21.02 11.47
N LYS A 157 18.60 21.20 10.27
CA LYS A 157 18.91 20.42 9.05
C LYS A 157 18.85 18.91 9.31
N ASN A 158 17.67 18.43 9.70
CA ASN A 158 17.49 17.00 9.99
C ASN A 158 17.63 16.14 8.73
N ASN A 159 18.67 15.33 8.69
CA ASN A 159 18.99 14.47 7.55
C ASN A 159 17.92 13.38 7.28
N ASP A 160 17.12 13.00 8.27
CA ASP A 160 16.04 12.01 8.09
C ASP A 160 14.99 12.47 7.09
N ILE A 161 14.78 13.80 7.00
CA ILE A 161 13.87 14.40 6.01
C ILE A 161 14.38 14.14 4.59
N LEU A 162 15.69 14.36 4.35
CA LEU A 162 16.32 14.07 3.06
C LEU A 162 16.32 12.57 2.73
N ILE A 163 16.58 11.72 3.71
CA ILE A 163 16.54 10.26 3.52
C ILE A 163 15.14 9.82 3.08
N ASN A 164 14.10 10.36 3.69
CA ASN A 164 12.72 10.07 3.30
C ASN A 164 12.39 10.61 1.91
N ALA A 165 12.83 11.82 1.57
CA ALA A 165 12.69 12.37 0.22
C ALA A 165 13.35 11.46 -0.83
N VAL A 166 14.58 10.99 -0.58
CA VAL A 166 15.30 10.07 -1.47
C VAL A 166 14.56 8.73 -1.63
N ARG A 167 14.00 8.19 -0.54
CA ARG A 167 13.21 6.95 -0.62
C ARG A 167 11.96 7.14 -1.49
N THR A 168 11.26 8.25 -1.31
CA THR A 168 10.08 8.57 -2.13
C THR A 168 10.45 8.78 -3.60
N CYS A 169 11.57 9.49 -3.89
CA CYS A 169 12.09 9.64 -5.25
C CYS A 169 12.41 8.28 -5.89
N LYS A 170 13.05 7.35 -5.17
CA LYS A 170 13.35 6.02 -5.69
C LYS A 170 12.09 5.23 -6.02
N ARG A 171 11.08 5.29 -5.15
CA ARG A 171 9.78 4.65 -5.38
C ARG A 171 9.09 5.22 -6.61
N LEU A 172 9.04 6.55 -6.73
CA LEU A 172 8.48 7.24 -7.89
C LEU A 172 9.24 6.86 -9.19
N GLY A 173 10.58 6.83 -9.15
CA GLY A 173 11.39 6.42 -10.29
C GLY A 173 11.13 4.99 -10.74
N GLN A 174 10.95 4.06 -9.80
CA GLN A 174 10.62 2.67 -10.10
C GLN A 174 9.22 2.54 -10.73
N MET A 175 8.25 3.28 -10.20
CA MET A 175 6.90 3.34 -10.73
C MET A 175 6.89 3.88 -12.17
N LEU A 176 7.61 4.97 -12.44
CA LEU A 176 7.76 5.52 -13.80
C LEU A 176 8.42 4.52 -14.76
N SER A 177 9.40 3.75 -14.29
CA SER A 177 10.02 2.69 -15.08
C SER A 177 9.02 1.58 -15.42
N ASN A 178 8.22 1.14 -14.45
CA ASN A 178 7.19 0.13 -14.66
C ASN A 178 6.14 0.59 -15.67
N MET A 179 5.70 1.87 -15.57
CA MET A 179 4.79 2.46 -16.56
C MET A 179 5.39 2.50 -17.97
N GLN A 180 6.68 2.85 -18.08
CA GLN A 180 7.38 2.86 -19.36
C GLN A 180 7.43 1.47 -19.98
N ASP A 181 7.69 0.45 -19.17
CA ASP A 181 7.73 -0.95 -19.62
C ASP A 181 6.33 -1.44 -20.03
N GLY A 182 5.29 -1.08 -19.28
CA GLY A 182 3.89 -1.35 -19.64
C GLY A 182 3.50 -0.70 -20.98
N MET A 183 3.83 0.58 -21.16
CA MET A 183 3.58 1.26 -22.43
C MET A 183 4.34 0.63 -23.60
N ARG A 184 5.59 0.19 -23.39
CA ARG A 184 6.35 -0.51 -24.42
C ARG A 184 5.68 -1.82 -24.81
N ALA A 185 5.25 -2.62 -23.83
CA ALA A 185 4.54 -3.87 -24.07
C ALA A 185 3.25 -3.63 -24.86
N TYR A 186 2.50 -2.58 -24.53
CA TYR A 186 1.31 -2.16 -25.27
C TYR A 186 1.60 -1.82 -26.73
N PHE A 187 2.64 -1.02 -27.01
CA PHE A 187 3.01 -0.70 -28.39
C PHE A 187 3.50 -1.92 -29.17
N ASP A 188 4.20 -2.84 -28.53
CA ASP A 188 4.64 -4.09 -29.13
C ASP A 188 3.43 -4.98 -29.48
N GLU A 189 2.46 -5.07 -28.59
CA GLU A 189 1.21 -5.79 -28.82
C GLU A 189 0.39 -5.14 -29.95
N LEU A 190 0.18 -3.82 -29.91
CA LEU A 190 -0.52 -3.07 -30.96
C LEU A 190 0.14 -3.31 -32.33
N SER A 191 1.47 -3.30 -32.39
CA SER A 191 2.25 -3.50 -33.61
C SER A 191 2.15 -4.94 -34.12
N SER A 192 1.91 -5.91 -33.24
CA SER A 192 1.76 -7.34 -33.61
C SER A 192 0.40 -7.67 -34.22
N ARG A 193 -0.62 -6.86 -33.95
CA ARG A 193 -1.99 -7.06 -34.45
C ARG A 193 -2.11 -6.61 -35.90
N LYS A 194 -2.46 -7.55 -36.79
CA LYS A 194 -2.53 -7.29 -38.24
C LYS A 194 -3.91 -6.96 -38.74
N ASN A 195 -4.94 -7.05 -37.91
CA ASN A 195 -6.32 -6.80 -38.28
C ASN A 195 -6.95 -5.67 -37.46
N PHE A 196 -7.93 -4.98 -38.05
CA PHE A 196 -8.59 -3.84 -37.44
C PHE A 196 -9.31 -4.18 -36.12
N ILE A 197 -9.92 -5.36 -36.03
CA ILE A 197 -10.64 -5.82 -34.84
C ILE A 197 -9.65 -6.03 -33.69
N GLY A 198 -8.54 -6.72 -33.93
CA GLY A 198 -7.50 -6.91 -32.92
C GLY A 198 -6.86 -5.61 -32.45
N ILE A 199 -6.72 -4.61 -33.32
CA ILE A 199 -6.27 -3.27 -32.94
C ILE A 199 -7.30 -2.58 -32.05
N GLN A 200 -8.60 -2.68 -32.37
CA GLN A 200 -9.66 -2.12 -31.53
C GLN A 200 -9.72 -2.77 -30.15
N GLU A 201 -9.56 -4.09 -30.08
CA GLU A 201 -9.52 -4.81 -28.78
C GLU A 201 -8.41 -4.29 -27.90
N VAL A 202 -7.18 -4.19 -28.42
CA VAL A 202 -6.02 -3.67 -27.69
C VAL A 202 -6.23 -2.22 -27.25
N LEU A 203 -6.82 -1.37 -28.11
CA LEU A 203 -7.10 0.03 -27.78
C LEU A 203 -8.15 0.16 -26.66
N VAL A 204 -9.20 -0.68 -26.67
CA VAL A 204 -10.24 -0.67 -25.63
C VAL A 204 -9.66 -1.18 -24.31
N GLU A 205 -8.80 -2.20 -24.36
CA GLU A 205 -8.11 -2.73 -23.19
C GLU A 205 -7.19 -1.68 -22.57
N GLU A 206 -6.45 -0.93 -23.39
CA GLU A 206 -5.55 0.15 -22.92
C GLU A 206 -6.29 1.35 -22.32
N ILE A 207 -7.47 1.72 -22.83
CA ILE A 207 -8.31 2.78 -22.23
C ILE A 207 -8.68 2.44 -20.78
N ASN A 208 -8.80 1.16 -20.47
CA ASN A 208 -9.10 0.65 -19.15
C ASN A 208 -7.84 0.35 -18.33
N ASN A 209 -6.65 0.43 -18.93
CA ASN A 209 -5.40 0.14 -18.26
C ASN A 209 -5.04 1.27 -17.28
N SER A 210 -4.73 0.88 -16.04
CA SER A 210 -4.35 1.80 -14.97
C SER A 210 -3.06 2.55 -15.27
N ASP A 211 -2.10 1.93 -15.93
CA ASP A 211 -0.79 2.54 -16.21
C ASP A 211 -0.90 3.72 -17.16
N SER A 212 -1.78 3.64 -18.16
CA SER A 212 -2.07 4.76 -19.06
C SER A 212 -2.76 5.92 -18.34
N LYS A 213 -3.67 5.64 -17.42
CA LYS A 213 -4.32 6.67 -16.59
C LYS A 213 -3.29 7.35 -15.68
N LYS A 214 -2.44 6.58 -15.02
CA LYS A 214 -1.36 7.09 -14.15
C LYS A 214 -0.37 7.96 -14.94
N TYR A 215 0.01 7.52 -16.15
CA TYR A 215 0.87 8.32 -17.02
C TYR A 215 0.23 9.65 -17.43
N ALA A 216 -1.06 9.65 -17.78
CA ALA A 216 -1.80 10.86 -18.10
C ALA A 216 -1.80 11.85 -16.92
N ILE A 217 -1.97 11.37 -15.69
CA ILE A 217 -1.92 12.20 -14.47
C ILE A 217 -0.54 12.84 -14.30
N LEU A 218 0.53 12.10 -14.50
CA LEU A 218 1.90 12.62 -14.36
C LEU A 218 2.25 13.65 -15.43
N THR A 219 1.65 13.56 -16.60
CA THR A 219 1.90 14.49 -17.72
C THR A 219 0.99 15.72 -17.71
N THR A 220 -0.03 15.76 -16.84
CA THR A 220 -0.90 16.93 -16.71
C THR A 220 -0.21 18.09 -15.98
N SER A 221 -0.63 19.31 -16.28
CA SER A 221 -0.09 20.56 -15.71
C SER A 221 -0.23 20.67 -14.19
N ASP A 222 -1.11 19.87 -13.58
CA ASP A 222 -1.42 19.92 -12.14
C ASP A 222 -0.54 19.01 -11.28
N SER A 223 0.40 18.25 -11.89
CA SER A 223 1.21 17.29 -11.17
C SER A 223 2.71 17.55 -11.27
N PHE A 224 3.43 16.72 -12.02
CA PHE A 224 4.89 16.72 -12.08
C PHE A 224 5.46 18.06 -12.58
N TYR A 225 4.89 18.62 -13.64
CA TYR A 225 5.41 19.84 -14.24
C TYR A 225 5.26 21.07 -13.34
N ARG A 226 4.24 21.10 -12.49
CA ARG A 226 4.02 22.20 -11.54
C ARG A 226 5.15 22.33 -10.52
N TYR A 227 5.65 21.19 -10.04
CA TYR A 227 6.66 21.15 -8.96
C TYR A 227 8.09 20.97 -9.48
N LYS A 228 8.26 20.59 -10.74
CA LYS A 228 9.56 20.24 -11.33
C LYS A 228 10.62 21.30 -11.14
N GLU A 229 10.32 22.53 -11.52
CA GLU A 229 11.30 23.62 -11.44
C GLU A 229 11.54 24.03 -9.99
N SER A 230 10.50 24.10 -9.17
CA SER A 230 10.64 24.40 -7.74
C SER A 230 11.47 23.33 -7.00
N VAL A 231 11.31 22.05 -7.33
CA VAL A 231 12.15 20.97 -6.78
C VAL A 231 13.61 21.14 -7.20
N LYS A 232 13.89 21.50 -8.46
CA LYS A 232 15.25 21.74 -8.94
C LYS A 232 15.91 22.93 -8.23
N GLU A 233 15.16 24.03 -8.06
CA GLU A 233 15.63 25.21 -7.32
C GLU A 233 15.97 24.84 -5.89
N LEU A 234 15.06 24.17 -5.16
CA LEU A 234 15.30 23.71 -3.80
C LEU A 234 16.56 22.82 -3.70
N ILE A 235 16.74 21.89 -4.61
CA ILE A 235 17.94 21.03 -4.64
C ILE A 235 19.19 21.87 -4.86
N SER A 236 19.16 22.81 -5.80
CA SER A 236 20.30 23.70 -6.08
C SER A 236 20.66 24.55 -4.87
N ASP A 237 19.67 25.11 -4.19
CA ASP A 237 19.87 25.92 -2.99
C ASP A 237 20.43 25.09 -1.83
N ILE A 238 19.89 23.90 -1.59
CA ILE A 238 20.39 22.99 -0.55
C ILE A 238 21.84 22.59 -0.84
N LEU A 239 22.20 22.29 -2.07
CA LEU A 239 23.57 21.94 -2.46
C LEU A 239 24.51 23.13 -2.22
N SER A 240 24.14 24.31 -2.68
CA SER A 240 24.95 25.54 -2.49
C SER A 240 25.15 25.87 -1.00
N GLU A 241 24.09 25.80 -0.20
CA GLU A 241 24.16 26.02 1.25
C GLU A 241 25.05 24.97 1.92
N THR A 242 24.96 23.73 1.49
CA THR A 242 25.77 22.62 2.04
C THR A 242 27.26 22.83 1.72
N GLU A 243 27.61 23.25 0.51
CA GLU A 243 28.99 23.57 0.13
C GLU A 243 29.56 24.73 0.95
N VAL A 244 28.82 25.84 1.10
CA VAL A 244 29.22 26.98 1.94
C VAL A 244 29.42 26.57 3.40
N ARG A 245 28.52 25.73 3.91
CA ARG A 245 28.61 25.21 5.28
C ARG A 245 29.85 24.33 5.47
N LYS A 246 30.13 23.46 4.50
CA LYS A 246 31.33 22.63 4.47
C LYS A 246 32.60 23.47 4.48
N GLU A 247 32.69 24.47 3.58
CA GLU A 247 33.83 25.37 3.55
C GLU A 247 34.03 26.15 4.87
N THR A 248 32.89 26.60 5.44
CA THR A 248 32.95 27.36 6.73
C THR A 248 33.45 26.47 7.86
N LEU A 249 33.04 25.21 7.90
CA LEU A 249 33.53 24.23 8.88
C LEU A 249 35.02 23.92 8.68
N LEU A 250 35.44 23.71 7.45
CA LEU A 250 36.84 23.48 7.08
C LEU A 250 37.72 24.69 7.49
N ARG A 251 37.27 25.93 7.23
CA ARG A 251 37.97 27.15 7.63
C ARG A 251 38.08 27.31 9.17
N LYS A 252 37.01 26.98 9.92
CA LYS A 252 37.01 27.01 11.38
C LYS A 252 37.91 25.94 12.00
N GLN A 253 38.24 24.89 11.29
CA GLN A 253 39.04 23.76 11.77
C GLN A 253 40.48 23.79 11.23
N GLN A 254 40.93 24.89 10.58
CA GLN A 254 42.30 25.06 10.08
C GLN A 254 43.40 25.03 11.19
N GLY A 255 43.06 24.65 12.41
CA GLY A 255 44.00 24.32 13.48
C GLY A 255 43.86 22.88 14.00
N MET A 256 42.94 22.07 13.47
CA MET A 256 42.74 20.65 13.78
C MET A 256 42.70 19.82 12.51
N GLU A 257 43.22 18.58 12.55
CA GLU A 257 43.41 17.70 11.40
C GLU A 257 42.21 17.67 10.41
N PRO A 258 42.47 17.86 9.11
CA PRO A 258 41.42 18.02 8.08
C PRO A 258 40.50 16.79 7.90
N GLU A 259 40.95 15.60 8.26
CA GLU A 259 40.19 14.35 8.11
C GLU A 259 39.00 14.24 9.08
N SER A 260 39.11 14.78 10.30
CA SER A 260 38.01 14.74 11.28
C SER A 260 36.85 15.69 10.94
N ALA A 261 37.12 16.70 10.12
CA ALA A 261 36.12 17.69 9.67
C ALA A 261 35.23 17.18 8.53
N ALA A 262 35.80 16.37 7.65
CA ALA A 262 35.08 15.80 6.52
C ALA A 262 34.12 14.66 6.90
N LEU A 263 34.40 13.97 8.03
CA LEU A 263 33.56 12.88 8.54
C LEU A 263 32.31 13.32 9.31
N ARG A 264 32.13 14.62 9.56
CA ARG A 264 30.94 15.19 10.22
C ARG A 264 29.92 15.81 9.25
N PHE A 265 30.11 15.55 7.97
CA PHE A 265 29.21 15.97 6.88
C PHE A 265 28.42 14.76 6.28
#